data_7f4416158ab3b4c783c5fe9d24524c6d
#
_entry.id   7f4416158ab3b4c783c5fe9d24524c6d
#
_cell.length_a   1.000
_cell.length_b   1.000
_cell.length_c   1.000
_cell.angle_alpha   90.00
_cell.angle_beta   90.00
_cell.angle_gamma   90.00
#
_symmetry.space_group_name_H-M   'P 1'
#
loop_
_entity.id
_entity.type
_entity.pdbx_description
1 polymer ?
#
loop_
_entity_poly.entity_id
_entity_poly.type
_entity_poly.pdbx_seq_one_letter_code
_entity_poly.pdbx_strand_id
1 'polypeptide(L)'
;EIKILTYKQNNIHDFAWFADKRFIVNYDTCKLASGKVIDVFTYYTTPQKEVWKSSLLYAKDAIQHYSSLVGEYPYNVVSVVQGPASFGGGMEYPTITVLSPEKSSRSLNFTIAHEIGHNWFYGILGTNERKYAWMDEGMNSFYESKYQQRQNDHFGQRTEQSLLETFIVEKKDQPIGTSSEDFNEPNYGLIAYYKASKWMTLLEKQLGTAVFNKAMQEYYRQWQFKHPQ
;
A
#
# COMPACT_ATOMS: atom_id res chain seq x y z
N GLU A 1 -29.25 24.62 8.76
CA GLU A 1 -27.92 25.03 9.21
C GLU A 1 -26.88 24.44 8.28
N ILE A 2 -25.98 25.28 7.73
CA ILE A 2 -24.89 24.83 6.84
C ILE A 2 -23.67 24.59 7.71
N LYS A 3 -23.06 23.39 7.60
CA LYS A 3 -21.79 23.05 8.24
C LYS A 3 -20.67 23.15 7.21
N ILE A 4 -19.65 23.95 7.49
CA ILE A 4 -18.46 24.08 6.67
C ILE A 4 -17.31 23.38 7.39
N LEU A 5 -16.61 22.46 6.68
CA LEU A 5 -15.43 21.78 7.14
C LEU A 5 -14.26 22.16 6.22
N THR A 6 -13.14 22.50 6.81
CA THR A 6 -11.91 22.85 6.07
C THR A 6 -10.82 21.85 6.44
N TYR A 7 -10.25 21.19 5.44
CA TYR A 7 -9.13 20.26 5.59
C TYR A 7 -7.89 20.85 4.93
N LYS A 8 -6.74 20.67 5.56
CA LYS A 8 -5.45 21.12 5.03
C LYS A 8 -4.41 20.01 5.25
N GLN A 9 -3.67 19.68 4.21
CA GLN A 9 -2.52 18.79 4.28
C GLN A 9 -1.44 19.29 3.33
N ASN A 10 -0.21 19.38 3.80
CA ASN A 10 0.93 19.77 2.98
C ASN A 10 1.59 18.51 2.39
N ASN A 11 2.34 18.71 1.29
CA ASN A 11 3.13 17.67 0.63
C ASN A 11 2.31 16.45 0.19
N ILE A 12 1.15 16.69 -0.38
CA ILE A 12 0.33 15.67 -1.05
C ILE A 12 -0.06 16.17 -2.46
N HIS A 13 -0.26 15.25 -3.37
CA HIS A 13 -0.55 15.55 -4.78
C HIS A 13 -1.96 15.15 -5.20
N ASP A 14 -2.75 14.58 -4.28
CA ASP A 14 -4.13 14.16 -4.54
C ASP A 14 -5.03 14.46 -3.34
N PHE A 15 -6.34 14.47 -3.56
CA PHE A 15 -7.33 14.74 -2.53
C PHE A 15 -8.57 13.87 -2.73
N ALA A 16 -8.95 13.13 -1.70
CA ALA A 16 -10.19 12.37 -1.66
C ALA A 16 -10.96 12.65 -0.37
N TRP A 17 -12.29 12.48 -0.43
CA TRP A 17 -13.14 12.52 0.74
C TRP A 17 -14.27 11.50 0.62
N PHE A 18 -14.72 10.98 1.74
CA PHE A 18 -15.79 9.99 1.81
C PHE A 18 -16.82 10.42 2.83
N ALA A 19 -18.09 10.17 2.53
CA ALA A 19 -19.18 10.47 3.44
C ALA A 19 -20.29 9.42 3.32
N ASP A 20 -20.60 8.76 4.44
CA ASP A 20 -21.75 7.88 4.57
C ASP A 20 -22.29 7.98 6.01
N LYS A 21 -23.58 8.27 6.16
CA LYS A 21 -24.23 8.34 7.48
C LYS A 21 -24.27 7.00 8.24
N ARG A 22 -23.94 5.91 7.57
CA ARG A 22 -23.92 4.55 8.13
C ARG A 22 -22.55 4.15 8.66
N PHE A 23 -21.52 4.97 8.47
CA PHE A 23 -20.17 4.63 8.93
C PHE A 23 -20.13 4.45 10.45
N ILE A 24 -19.60 3.32 10.85
CA ILE A 24 -19.02 3.09 12.16
C ILE A 24 -17.60 3.64 12.07
N VAL A 25 -17.24 4.51 12.98
CA VAL A 25 -15.92 5.17 13.02
C VAL A 25 -15.17 4.66 14.23
N ASN A 26 -14.00 4.05 13.98
CA ASN A 26 -13.06 3.72 15.03
C ASN A 26 -11.88 4.69 14.97
N TYR A 27 -11.35 5.04 16.14
CA TYR A 27 -10.22 5.94 16.30
C TYR A 27 -9.25 5.40 17.34
N ASP A 28 -7.96 5.52 17.03
CA ASP A 28 -6.87 5.29 17.98
C ASP A 28 -5.64 6.08 17.50
N THR A 29 -4.58 6.06 18.27
CA THR A 29 -3.31 6.67 17.91
C THR A 29 -2.21 5.64 17.71
N CYS A 30 -1.26 5.95 16.83
CA CYS A 30 -0.04 5.17 16.60
C CYS A 30 1.18 6.02 16.95
N LYS A 31 1.98 5.59 17.93
CA LYS A 31 3.24 6.25 18.28
C LYS A 31 4.38 5.65 17.47
N LEU A 32 5.15 6.49 16.79
CA LEU A 32 6.31 6.13 16.00
C LEU A 32 7.61 6.16 16.85
N ALA A 33 8.71 5.66 16.29
CA ALA A 33 9.99 5.57 16.98
C ALA A 33 10.56 6.93 17.42
N SER A 34 10.33 8.00 16.65
CA SER A 34 10.70 9.38 17.02
C SER A 34 9.90 9.95 18.20
N GLY A 35 8.82 9.28 18.59
CA GLY A 35 7.84 9.80 19.54
C GLY A 35 6.66 10.52 18.89
N LYS A 36 6.68 10.73 17.57
CA LYS A 36 5.55 11.30 16.82
C LYS A 36 4.30 10.43 16.99
N VAL A 37 3.17 11.07 17.17
CA VAL A 37 1.87 10.41 17.30
C VAL A 37 1.04 10.67 16.04
N ILE A 38 0.49 9.60 15.47
CA ILE A 38 -0.36 9.60 14.28
C ILE A 38 -1.78 9.28 14.68
N ASP A 39 -2.75 10.08 14.24
CA ASP A 39 -4.16 9.76 14.36
C ASP A 39 -4.54 8.69 13.34
N VAL A 40 -5.19 7.62 13.80
CA VAL A 40 -5.58 6.50 12.95
C VAL A 40 -7.09 6.30 13.01
N PHE A 41 -7.73 6.38 11.86
CA PHE A 41 -9.18 6.19 11.73
C PHE A 41 -9.49 5.00 10.83
N THR A 42 -10.57 4.27 11.14
CA THR A 42 -11.17 3.30 10.23
C THR A 42 -12.68 3.53 10.15
N TYR A 43 -13.20 3.46 8.93
CA TYR A 43 -14.60 3.76 8.61
C TYR A 43 -15.20 2.59 7.87
N TYR A 44 -16.23 1.96 8.43
CA TYR A 44 -16.89 0.81 7.80
C TYR A 44 -18.38 0.77 8.17
N THR A 45 -19.14 -0.03 7.43
CA THR A 45 -20.58 -0.19 7.67
C THR A 45 -20.89 -1.46 8.47
N THR A 46 -22.06 -1.51 9.08
CA THR A 46 -22.49 -2.64 9.93
C THR A 46 -22.29 -4.04 9.30
N PRO A 47 -22.55 -4.28 8.00
CA PRO A 47 -22.32 -5.60 7.40
C PRO A 47 -20.86 -6.09 7.47
N GLN A 48 -19.90 -5.17 7.55
CA GLN A 48 -18.46 -5.48 7.63
C GLN A 48 -17.90 -5.49 9.05
N LYS A 49 -18.72 -5.28 10.07
CA LYS A 49 -18.30 -5.10 11.47
C LYS A 49 -17.35 -6.19 11.98
N GLU A 50 -17.68 -7.46 11.73
CA GLU A 50 -16.85 -8.58 12.21
C GLU A 50 -15.51 -8.68 11.48
N VAL A 51 -15.49 -8.40 10.17
CA VAL A 51 -14.27 -8.38 9.37
C VAL A 51 -13.36 -7.23 9.77
N TRP A 52 -13.94 -6.05 10.06
CA TRP A 52 -13.22 -4.79 10.34
C TRP A 52 -12.90 -4.55 11.82
N LYS A 53 -13.31 -5.42 12.73
CA LYS A 53 -13.13 -5.19 14.19
C LYS A 53 -11.67 -4.96 14.60
N SER A 54 -10.70 -5.50 13.86
CA SER A 54 -9.27 -5.33 14.12
C SER A 54 -8.60 -4.35 13.15
N SER A 55 -9.36 -3.61 12.34
CA SER A 55 -8.81 -2.72 11.29
C SER A 55 -7.87 -1.65 11.82
N LEU A 56 -8.12 -1.06 13.00
CA LEU A 56 -7.19 -0.14 13.66
C LEU A 56 -5.84 -0.79 13.98
N LEU A 57 -5.86 -2.03 14.46
CA LEU A 57 -4.63 -2.77 14.75
C LEU A 57 -3.84 -3.00 13.47
N TYR A 58 -4.50 -3.42 12.39
CA TYR A 58 -3.87 -3.65 11.09
C TYR A 58 -3.26 -2.36 10.52
N ALA A 59 -4.00 -1.25 10.58
CA ALA A 59 -3.50 0.04 10.12
C ALA A 59 -2.27 0.50 10.92
N LYS A 60 -2.30 0.41 12.25
CA LYS A 60 -1.18 0.77 13.13
C LYS A 60 0.04 -0.10 12.85
N ASP A 61 -0.15 -1.41 12.69
CA ASP A 61 0.92 -2.36 12.41
C ASP A 61 1.57 -2.10 11.03
N ALA A 62 0.77 -1.78 10.01
CA ALA A 62 1.26 -1.38 8.70
C ALA A 62 2.09 -0.08 8.77
N ILE A 63 1.58 0.98 9.44
CA ILE A 63 2.32 2.24 9.63
C ILE A 63 3.68 1.99 10.28
N GLN A 64 3.73 1.19 11.34
CA GLN A 64 4.97 0.85 12.03
C GLN A 64 5.94 0.04 11.15
N HIS A 65 5.41 -0.92 10.39
CA HIS A 65 6.19 -1.73 9.46
C HIS A 65 6.91 -0.89 8.42
N TYR A 66 6.18 -0.09 7.66
CA TYR A 66 6.77 0.77 6.62
C TYR A 66 7.67 1.86 7.23
N SER A 67 7.26 2.47 8.35
CA SER A 67 8.08 3.46 9.03
C SER A 67 9.44 2.92 9.46
N SER A 68 9.51 1.66 9.90
CA SER A 68 10.75 1.04 10.36
C SER A 68 11.70 0.62 9.23
N LEU A 69 11.14 0.25 8.08
CA LEU A 69 11.94 -0.30 6.97
C LEU A 69 12.32 0.75 5.92
N VAL A 70 11.42 1.67 5.60
CA VAL A 70 11.58 2.63 4.51
C VAL A 70 11.98 4.01 5.04
N GLY A 71 11.15 4.56 5.93
CA GLY A 71 11.34 5.87 6.55
C GLY A 71 10.10 6.27 7.33
N GLU A 72 10.25 7.08 8.35
CA GLU A 72 9.17 7.40 9.25
C GLU A 72 8.02 8.13 8.54
N TYR A 73 6.78 7.74 8.83
CA TYR A 73 5.56 8.34 8.26
C TYR A 73 5.49 9.85 8.55
N PRO A 74 5.46 10.71 7.53
CA PRO A 74 5.62 12.15 7.74
C PRO A 74 4.30 12.88 8.08
N TYR A 75 3.15 12.30 7.76
CA TYR A 75 1.85 12.93 8.01
C TYR A 75 1.34 12.70 9.44
N ASN A 76 0.27 13.38 9.83
CA ASN A 76 -0.30 13.30 11.18
C ASN A 76 -1.51 12.39 11.28
N VAL A 77 -2.02 11.90 10.16
CA VAL A 77 -3.25 11.10 10.10
C VAL A 77 -3.14 9.98 9.05
N VAL A 78 -3.77 8.85 9.33
CA VAL A 78 -4.11 7.80 8.37
C VAL A 78 -5.58 7.44 8.56
N SER A 79 -6.31 7.38 7.46
CA SER A 79 -7.70 6.92 7.42
C SER A 79 -7.84 5.74 6.48
N VAL A 80 -8.56 4.71 6.90
CA VAL A 80 -8.93 3.55 6.08
C VAL A 80 -10.44 3.49 5.98
N VAL A 81 -10.96 3.55 4.76
CA VAL A 81 -12.40 3.68 4.50
C VAL A 81 -12.91 2.48 3.72
N GLN A 82 -13.99 1.88 4.19
CA GLN A 82 -14.74 0.91 3.39
C GLN A 82 -15.50 1.63 2.29
N GLY A 83 -15.17 1.33 1.05
CA GLY A 83 -15.89 1.76 -0.14
C GLY A 83 -17.10 0.89 -0.46
N PRO A 84 -17.82 1.19 -1.54
CA PRO A 84 -18.93 0.37 -2.02
C PRO A 84 -18.45 -0.94 -2.64
N ALA A 85 -19.31 -1.96 -2.67
CA ALA A 85 -18.98 -3.27 -3.25
C ALA A 85 -18.65 -3.20 -4.76
N SER A 86 -19.15 -2.19 -5.45
CA SER A 86 -18.89 -1.94 -6.87
C SER A 86 -17.50 -1.34 -7.15
N PHE A 87 -16.77 -0.92 -6.11
CA PHE A 87 -15.45 -0.28 -6.27
C PHE A 87 -14.40 -1.27 -6.81
N GLY A 88 -14.32 -2.47 -6.20
CA GLY A 88 -13.38 -3.53 -6.58
C GLY A 88 -11.91 -3.18 -6.27
N GLY A 89 -11.30 -3.88 -5.29
CA GLY A 89 -9.91 -3.62 -4.88
C GLY A 89 -9.76 -2.50 -3.85
N GLY A 90 -8.63 -1.81 -3.89
CA GLY A 90 -8.33 -0.65 -3.08
C GLY A 90 -7.95 0.58 -3.92
N MET A 91 -7.79 1.72 -3.27
CA MET A 91 -7.22 2.93 -3.86
C MET A 91 -6.52 3.77 -2.78
N GLU A 92 -5.32 4.12 -3.09
CA GLU A 92 -4.29 4.61 -2.19
C GLU A 92 -4.24 6.13 -2.04
N TYR A 93 -5.32 6.85 -2.07
CA TYR A 93 -5.27 8.31 -1.88
C TYR A 93 -4.42 8.68 -0.66
N PRO A 94 -3.51 9.66 -0.78
CA PRO A 94 -2.59 10.00 0.31
C PRO A 94 -3.34 10.31 1.62
N THR A 95 -2.95 9.62 2.68
CA THR A 95 -3.51 9.72 4.04
C THR A 95 -4.93 9.19 4.23
N ILE A 96 -5.64 8.84 3.17
CA ILE A 96 -7.01 8.31 3.23
C ILE A 96 -7.23 7.24 2.14
N THR A 97 -7.02 5.99 2.47
CA THR A 97 -7.21 4.88 1.53
C THR A 97 -8.62 4.31 1.59
N VAL A 98 -9.12 3.82 0.46
CA VAL A 98 -10.44 3.20 0.34
C VAL A 98 -10.31 1.75 -0.12
N LEU A 99 -11.06 0.84 0.51
CA LEU A 99 -11.05 -0.58 0.19
C LEU A 99 -12.47 -1.08 -0.10
N SER A 100 -12.62 -1.96 -1.08
CA SER A 100 -13.89 -2.69 -1.25
C SER A 100 -14.17 -3.57 -0.02
N PRO A 101 -15.43 -4.01 0.18
CA PRO A 101 -15.76 -4.95 1.24
C PRO A 101 -14.96 -6.24 1.12
N GLU A 102 -14.32 -6.62 2.21
CA GLU A 102 -13.45 -7.80 2.28
C GLU A 102 -14.21 -9.03 2.79
N LYS A 103 -13.76 -10.22 2.35
CA LYS A 103 -14.39 -11.50 2.73
C LYS A 103 -13.92 -12.03 4.08
N SER A 104 -12.77 -11.60 4.55
CA SER A 104 -12.16 -12.07 5.79
C SER A 104 -11.28 -11.00 6.42
N SER A 105 -11.08 -11.09 7.75
CA SER A 105 -10.13 -10.24 8.47
C SER A 105 -8.69 -10.46 8.00
N ARG A 106 -8.37 -11.65 7.48
CA ARG A 106 -7.04 -11.94 6.91
C ARG A 106 -6.80 -11.18 5.62
N SER A 107 -7.74 -11.22 4.66
CA SER A 107 -7.60 -10.42 3.43
C SER A 107 -7.60 -8.94 3.75
N LEU A 108 -8.49 -8.47 4.62
CA LEU A 108 -8.52 -7.08 5.06
C LEU A 108 -7.17 -6.61 5.63
N ASN A 109 -6.50 -7.43 6.45
CA ASN A 109 -5.21 -7.09 7.02
C ASN A 109 -4.16 -6.78 5.94
N PHE A 110 -4.07 -7.64 4.93
CA PHE A 110 -3.09 -7.47 3.87
C PHE A 110 -3.45 -6.36 2.89
N THR A 111 -4.74 -6.21 2.55
CA THR A 111 -5.19 -5.07 1.75
C THR A 111 -4.94 -3.74 2.47
N ILE A 112 -5.22 -3.65 3.78
CA ILE A 112 -4.87 -2.44 4.57
C ILE A 112 -3.36 -2.18 4.54
N ALA A 113 -2.53 -3.21 4.68
CA ALA A 113 -1.08 -3.03 4.64
C ALA A 113 -0.60 -2.57 3.26
N HIS A 114 -1.16 -3.12 2.19
CA HIS A 114 -0.88 -2.72 0.81
C HIS A 114 -1.22 -1.24 0.59
N GLU A 115 -2.48 -0.86 0.83
CA GLU A 115 -2.96 0.50 0.59
C GLU A 115 -2.27 1.55 1.48
N ILE A 116 -1.94 1.23 2.72
CA ILE A 116 -1.15 2.12 3.58
C ILE A 116 0.27 2.27 3.06
N GLY A 117 0.86 1.21 2.51
CA GLY A 117 2.21 1.23 1.94
C GLY A 117 2.38 2.22 0.80
N HIS A 118 1.34 2.44 0.02
CA HIS A 118 1.31 3.44 -1.03
C HIS A 118 1.45 4.89 -0.52
N ASN A 119 1.26 5.17 0.77
CA ASN A 119 1.67 6.48 1.28
C ASN A 119 3.18 6.72 1.10
N TRP A 120 4.01 5.66 1.09
CA TRP A 120 5.44 5.76 0.77
C TRP A 120 5.68 5.66 -0.74
N PHE A 121 5.14 4.63 -1.39
CA PHE A 121 5.31 4.37 -2.83
C PHE A 121 4.09 4.90 -3.58
N TYR A 122 4.18 5.99 -4.27
CA TYR A 122 3.19 6.84 -4.89
C TYR A 122 2.96 8.15 -4.11
N GLY A 123 2.61 8.12 -2.82
CA GLY A 123 2.28 9.32 -2.05
C GLY A 123 3.51 10.21 -1.78
N ILE A 124 4.48 9.71 -1.02
CA ILE A 124 5.69 10.44 -0.61
C ILE A 124 6.77 10.39 -1.69
N LEU A 125 7.02 9.20 -2.26
CA LEU A 125 7.86 9.00 -3.43
C LEU A 125 6.94 9.13 -4.66
N GLY A 126 6.65 10.36 -5.08
CA GLY A 126 5.61 10.69 -6.08
C GLY A 126 5.98 10.25 -7.49
N THR A 127 6.06 8.97 -7.73
CA THR A 127 6.35 8.36 -9.04
C THR A 127 5.20 8.56 -10.03
N ASN A 128 5.51 8.55 -11.31
CA ASN A 128 4.49 8.52 -12.34
C ASN A 128 3.98 7.10 -12.53
N GLU A 129 2.88 6.74 -11.85
CA GLU A 129 2.26 5.42 -11.86
C GLU A 129 1.86 4.92 -13.26
N ARG A 130 1.48 5.85 -14.15
CA ARG A 130 1.10 5.50 -15.54
C ARG A 130 2.28 5.04 -16.36
N LYS A 131 3.48 5.60 -16.09
CA LYS A 131 4.69 5.28 -16.83
C LYS A 131 5.55 4.24 -16.14
N TYR A 132 5.57 4.23 -14.81
CA TYR A 132 6.44 3.39 -13.99
C TYR A 132 5.66 2.65 -12.91
N ALA A 133 4.62 1.92 -13.29
CA ALA A 133 3.76 1.17 -12.35
C ALA A 133 4.54 0.29 -11.37
N TRP A 134 5.69 -0.27 -11.76
CA TRP A 134 6.54 -1.08 -10.90
C TRP A 134 7.14 -0.31 -9.71
N MET A 135 7.34 1.02 -9.83
CA MET A 135 7.88 1.85 -8.74
C MET A 135 6.80 2.13 -7.66
N ASP A 136 5.58 2.11 -8.05
CA ASP A 136 4.41 2.19 -7.20
C ASP A 136 4.06 0.79 -6.66
N GLU A 137 3.46 -0.04 -7.47
CA GLU A 137 2.91 -1.34 -7.09
C GLU A 137 3.97 -2.39 -6.73
N GLY A 138 5.05 -2.43 -7.51
CA GLY A 138 6.08 -3.46 -7.34
C GLY A 138 6.93 -3.27 -6.09
N MET A 139 7.33 -2.02 -5.81
CA MET A 139 8.02 -1.69 -4.57
C MET A 139 7.11 -1.89 -3.36
N ASN A 140 5.86 -1.46 -3.46
CA ASN A 140 4.88 -1.65 -2.40
C ASN A 140 4.62 -3.13 -2.12
N SER A 141 4.37 -3.95 -3.14
CA SER A 141 4.19 -5.40 -3.02
C SER A 141 5.40 -6.12 -2.41
N PHE A 142 6.61 -5.62 -2.66
CA PHE A 142 7.81 -6.16 -2.01
C PHE A 142 7.75 -5.95 -0.48
N TYR A 143 7.42 -4.76 -0.01
CA TYR A 143 7.31 -4.48 1.43
C TYR A 143 6.07 -5.12 2.06
N GLU A 144 4.97 -5.23 1.33
CA GLU A 144 3.82 -6.02 1.75
C GLU A 144 4.19 -7.50 1.95
N SER A 145 5.00 -8.08 1.04
CA SER A 145 5.45 -9.47 1.21
C SER A 145 6.29 -9.66 2.47
N LYS A 146 7.10 -8.67 2.87
CA LYS A 146 7.82 -8.68 4.15
C LYS A 146 6.87 -8.55 5.35
N TYR A 147 5.80 -7.75 5.21
CA TYR A 147 4.75 -7.65 6.22
C TYR A 147 4.06 -9.00 6.44
N GLN A 148 3.70 -9.70 5.37
CA GLN A 148 3.11 -11.04 5.42
C GLN A 148 4.08 -12.06 6.08
N GLN A 149 5.35 -12.07 5.64
CA GLN A 149 6.38 -12.98 6.20
C GLN A 149 6.57 -12.79 7.70
N ARG A 150 6.55 -11.56 8.19
CA ARG A 150 6.63 -11.27 9.63
C ARG A 150 5.47 -11.90 10.41
N GLN A 151 4.34 -12.09 9.78
CA GLN A 151 3.15 -12.75 10.35
C GLN A 151 3.12 -14.26 10.06
N ASN A 152 4.19 -14.84 9.49
CA ASN A 152 4.25 -16.22 9.00
C ASN A 152 3.14 -16.55 8.00
N ASP A 153 2.80 -15.59 7.16
CA ASP A 153 1.77 -15.70 6.12
C ASP A 153 2.37 -15.53 4.72
N HIS A 154 1.70 -16.09 3.70
CA HIS A 154 2.08 -16.04 2.29
C HIS A 154 0.83 -15.92 1.41
N PHE A 155 -0.04 -14.99 1.75
CA PHE A 155 -1.32 -14.77 1.07
C PHE A 155 -1.12 -14.46 -0.42
N GLY A 156 -1.73 -15.25 -1.30
CA GLY A 156 -1.68 -15.05 -2.76
C GLY A 156 -0.38 -15.52 -3.45
N GLN A 157 0.76 -15.46 -2.79
CA GLN A 157 2.09 -15.60 -3.42
C GLN A 157 2.31 -16.87 -4.24
N ARG A 158 1.75 -18.01 -3.86
CA ARG A 158 1.93 -19.28 -4.59
C ARG A 158 1.22 -19.30 -5.94
N THR A 159 0.02 -18.74 -5.99
CA THR A 159 -0.77 -18.66 -7.23
C THR A 159 -0.10 -17.73 -8.23
N GLU A 160 0.34 -16.57 -7.78
CA GLU A 160 1.02 -15.57 -8.60
C GLU A 160 2.36 -16.09 -9.12
N GLN A 161 3.13 -16.81 -8.30
CA GLN A 161 4.37 -17.44 -8.74
C GLN A 161 4.13 -18.45 -9.86
N SER A 162 3.18 -19.35 -9.70
CA SER A 162 2.89 -20.38 -10.70
C SER A 162 2.40 -19.77 -12.02
N LEU A 163 1.61 -18.71 -11.93
CA LEU A 163 1.13 -17.98 -13.10
C LEU A 163 2.29 -17.27 -13.82
N LEU A 164 3.17 -16.58 -13.10
CA LEU A 164 4.33 -15.90 -13.68
C LEU A 164 5.26 -16.89 -14.37
N GLU A 165 5.56 -18.04 -13.74
CA GLU A 165 6.38 -19.09 -14.33
C GLU A 165 5.79 -19.59 -15.66
N THR A 166 4.47 -19.79 -15.71
CA THR A 166 3.76 -20.17 -16.92
C THR A 166 3.92 -19.12 -18.02
N PHE A 167 3.70 -17.85 -17.68
CA PHE A 167 3.80 -16.74 -18.63
C PHE A 167 5.21 -16.58 -19.20
N ILE A 168 6.24 -16.77 -18.37
CA ILE A 168 7.65 -16.74 -18.81
C ILE A 168 7.93 -17.90 -19.79
N VAL A 169 7.51 -19.11 -19.46
CA VAL A 169 7.71 -20.30 -20.33
C VAL A 169 6.98 -20.10 -21.67
N GLU A 170 5.78 -19.56 -21.66
CA GLU A 170 4.99 -19.29 -22.86
C GLU A 170 5.39 -18.01 -23.60
N LYS A 171 6.36 -17.24 -23.09
CA LYS A 171 6.82 -15.95 -23.65
C LYS A 171 5.68 -14.93 -23.76
N LYS A 172 4.78 -14.93 -22.79
CA LYS A 172 3.62 -14.01 -22.68
C LYS A 172 3.85 -12.89 -21.67
N ASP A 173 4.90 -12.97 -20.86
CA ASP A 173 5.24 -11.96 -19.89
C ASP A 173 5.79 -10.70 -20.56
N GLN A 174 5.46 -9.53 -19.99
CA GLN A 174 5.95 -8.24 -20.46
C GLN A 174 7.14 -7.76 -19.60
N PRO A 175 7.94 -6.80 -20.10
CA PRO A 175 8.98 -6.15 -19.31
C PRO A 175 8.41 -5.41 -18.09
N ILE A 176 9.17 -5.34 -16.99
CA ILE A 176 8.78 -4.59 -15.77
C ILE A 176 8.60 -3.09 -16.08
N GLY A 177 9.38 -2.54 -16.99
CA GLY A 177 9.30 -1.13 -17.40
C GLY A 177 8.19 -0.80 -18.41
N THR A 178 7.25 -1.71 -18.66
CA THR A 178 6.07 -1.43 -19.50
C THR A 178 5.19 -0.38 -18.84
N SER A 179 4.70 0.61 -19.63
CA SER A 179 3.72 1.60 -19.14
C SER A 179 2.41 0.93 -18.75
N SER A 180 1.71 1.48 -17.77
CA SER A 180 0.46 0.92 -17.28
C SER A 180 -0.58 0.68 -18.37
N GLU A 181 -0.65 1.60 -19.34
CA GLU A 181 -1.60 1.54 -20.46
C GLU A 181 -1.23 0.51 -21.55
N ASP A 182 0.03 0.04 -21.58
CA ASP A 182 0.55 -0.91 -22.56
C ASP A 182 0.57 -2.35 -22.03
N PHE A 183 0.21 -2.57 -20.79
CA PHE A 183 0.07 -3.92 -20.25
C PHE A 183 -1.17 -4.63 -20.80
N ASN A 184 -0.97 -5.88 -21.22
CA ASN A 184 -2.09 -6.79 -21.49
C ASN A 184 -2.64 -7.36 -20.19
N GLU A 185 -3.93 -7.65 -20.16
CA GLU A 185 -4.51 -8.47 -19.09
C GLU A 185 -4.07 -9.96 -19.22
N PRO A 186 -3.62 -10.62 -18.18
CA PRO A 186 -3.49 -10.20 -16.77
C PRO A 186 -2.10 -9.64 -16.40
N ASN A 187 -1.28 -9.22 -17.39
CA ASN A 187 0.11 -8.82 -17.15
C ASN A 187 0.26 -7.62 -16.20
N TYR A 188 -0.68 -6.67 -16.17
CA TYR A 188 -0.58 -5.55 -15.25
C TYR A 188 -0.35 -6.04 -13.81
N GLY A 189 -1.25 -6.81 -13.24
CA GLY A 189 -1.12 -7.34 -11.89
C GLY A 189 0.06 -8.30 -11.73
N LEU A 190 0.32 -9.15 -12.74
CA LEU A 190 1.38 -10.14 -12.66
C LEU A 190 2.78 -9.52 -12.74
N ILE A 191 2.97 -8.48 -13.56
CA ILE A 191 4.29 -7.90 -13.85
C ILE A 191 4.57 -6.69 -12.97
N ALA A 192 3.67 -5.70 -12.93
CA ALA A 192 3.89 -4.48 -12.16
C ALA A 192 3.97 -4.77 -10.66
N TYR A 193 3.14 -5.67 -10.16
CA TYR A 193 3.13 -6.10 -8.75
C TYR A 193 4.14 -7.22 -8.49
N TYR A 194 3.84 -8.44 -8.98
CA TYR A 194 4.51 -9.63 -8.52
C TYR A 194 5.92 -9.79 -9.09
N LYS A 195 6.12 -9.70 -10.41
CA LYS A 195 7.45 -9.81 -11.06
C LYS A 195 8.40 -8.73 -10.55
N ALA A 196 7.91 -7.49 -10.41
CA ALA A 196 8.69 -6.38 -9.87
C ALA A 196 9.07 -6.60 -8.40
N SER A 197 8.15 -7.08 -7.56
CA SER A 197 8.43 -7.46 -6.17
C SER A 197 9.48 -8.57 -6.09
N LYS A 198 9.42 -9.57 -6.98
CA LYS A 198 10.45 -10.63 -7.07
C LYS A 198 11.82 -10.08 -7.50
N TRP A 199 11.83 -9.12 -8.41
CA TRP A 199 13.06 -8.45 -8.79
C TRP A 199 13.70 -7.72 -7.59
N MET A 200 12.92 -7.00 -6.79
CA MET A 200 13.39 -6.36 -5.55
C MET A 200 13.92 -7.39 -4.55
N THR A 201 13.26 -8.55 -4.43
CA THR A 201 13.71 -9.67 -3.58
C THR A 201 15.08 -10.22 -4.03
N LEU A 202 15.29 -10.34 -5.34
CA LEU A 202 16.59 -10.77 -5.90
C LEU A 202 17.67 -9.73 -5.67
N LEU A 203 17.35 -8.45 -5.82
CA LEU A 203 18.28 -7.36 -5.53
C LEU A 203 18.69 -7.34 -4.05
N GLU A 204 17.72 -7.48 -3.12
CA GLU A 204 18.01 -7.60 -1.70
C GLU A 204 18.91 -8.81 -1.40
N LYS A 205 18.63 -9.97 -2.01
CA LYS A 205 19.44 -11.17 -1.85
C LYS A 205 20.88 -10.97 -2.33
N GLN A 206 21.06 -10.25 -3.44
CA GLN A 206 22.37 -9.97 -4.02
C GLN A 206 23.21 -9.00 -3.18
N LEU A 207 22.56 -7.97 -2.62
CA LEU A 207 23.24 -6.93 -1.83
C LEU A 207 23.38 -7.31 -0.35
N GLY A 208 22.56 -8.21 0.12
CA GLY A 208 22.35 -8.49 1.55
C GLY A 208 21.39 -7.45 2.18
N THR A 209 20.54 -7.93 3.10
CA THR A 209 19.45 -7.15 3.69
C THR A 209 19.92 -5.83 4.34
N ALA A 210 21.09 -5.83 5.00
CA ALA A 210 21.57 -4.61 5.67
C ALA A 210 21.93 -3.50 4.68
N VAL A 211 22.59 -3.84 3.56
CA VAL A 211 22.96 -2.88 2.52
C VAL A 211 21.72 -2.42 1.76
N PHE A 212 20.85 -3.35 1.40
CA PHE A 212 19.59 -3.04 0.72
C PHE A 212 18.72 -2.07 1.53
N ASN A 213 18.46 -2.36 2.81
CA ASN A 213 17.65 -1.50 3.67
C ASN A 213 18.26 -0.10 3.79
N LYS A 214 19.58 0.00 3.95
CA LYS A 214 20.26 1.31 4.00
C LYS A 214 20.11 2.08 2.70
N ALA A 215 20.22 1.41 1.55
CA ALA A 215 20.03 2.03 0.24
C ALA A 215 18.58 2.52 0.05
N MET A 216 17.59 1.75 0.46
CA MET A 216 16.19 2.13 0.37
C MET A 216 15.83 3.29 1.32
N GLN A 217 16.38 3.31 2.52
CA GLN A 217 16.21 4.45 3.46
C GLN A 217 16.86 5.72 2.90
N GLU A 218 18.04 5.60 2.26
CA GLU A 218 18.69 6.73 1.61
C GLU A 218 17.91 7.20 0.38
N TYR A 219 17.37 6.29 -0.42
CA TYR A 219 16.46 6.60 -1.53
C TYR A 219 15.24 7.39 -1.04
N TYR A 220 14.57 6.91 0.02
CA TYR A 220 13.47 7.64 0.65
C TYR A 220 13.89 9.03 1.12
N ARG A 221 15.01 9.16 1.84
CA ARG A 221 15.53 10.43 2.37
C ARG A 221 15.80 11.45 1.27
N GLN A 222 16.34 11.01 0.13
CA GLN A 222 16.67 11.90 -0.99
C GLN A 222 15.46 12.29 -1.84
N TRP A 223 14.50 11.37 -1.98
CA TRP A 223 13.41 11.50 -2.94
C TRP A 223 12.04 11.76 -2.34
N GLN A 224 11.89 11.76 -1.02
CA GLN A 224 10.62 12.10 -0.39
C GLN A 224 10.12 13.48 -0.87
N PHE A 225 8.83 13.54 -1.20
CA PHE A 225 8.14 14.73 -1.75
C PHE A 225 8.71 15.22 -3.09
N LYS A 226 9.33 14.33 -3.84
CA LYS A 226 9.81 14.57 -5.21
C LYS A 226 9.22 13.51 -6.16
N HIS A 227 9.61 13.59 -7.44
CA HIS A 227 9.09 12.73 -8.50
C HIS A 227 10.22 11.88 -9.10
N PRO A 228 10.65 10.77 -8.45
CA PRO A 228 11.64 9.86 -9.00
C PRO A 228 11.10 9.17 -10.27
N GLN A 229 12.02 8.90 -11.23
CA GLN A 229 11.71 8.28 -12.53
C GLN A 229 12.67 7.12 -12.79
#